data_ed52427a0563c6a1b6c3b798996fd536
#
_entry.id   ed52427a0563c6a1b6c3b798996fd536
#
_cell.length_a   1.000
_cell.length_b   1.000
_cell.length_c   1.000
_cell.angle_alpha   90.00
_cell.angle_beta   90.00
_cell.angle_gamma   90.00
#
_symmetry.space_group_name_H-M   'P 1'
#
loop_
_entity.id
_entity.type
_entity.pdbx_description
1 polymer ?
#
loop_
_entity_poly.entity_id
_entity_poly.type
_entity_poly.pdbx_seq_one_letter_code
_entity_poly.pdbx_strand_id
1 'polypeptide(L)' 'MKCSEALRILKKDGWYAVSQSGSHMKLIHDTKEGVIIFPNHGSSELGRGLEKKLFKQAGIKK' A
#
# COMPACT_ATOMS: atom_id res chain seq x y z
N MET A 1 0.76 -11.89 -3.34
CA MET A 1 2.01 -11.16 -3.67
C MET A 1 2.72 -10.75 -2.39
N LYS A 2 4.00 -10.46 -2.48
CA LYS A 2 4.76 -10.04 -1.32
C LYS A 2 4.50 -8.57 -0.99
N CYS A 3 4.63 -8.22 0.28
CA CYS A 3 4.42 -6.83 0.72
C CYS A 3 5.31 -5.85 -0.06
N SER A 4 6.58 -6.19 -0.26
CA SER A 4 7.49 -5.32 -1.01
C SER A 4 7.04 -5.11 -2.45
N GLU A 5 6.43 -6.11 -3.05
CA GLU A 5 5.87 -6.03 -4.39
C GLU A 5 4.67 -5.10 -4.44
N ALA A 6 3.76 -5.28 -3.49
CA ALA A 6 2.56 -4.45 -3.39
C ALA A 6 2.94 -2.98 -3.13
N LEU A 7 3.91 -2.75 -2.25
CA LEU A 7 4.36 -1.39 -1.97
C LEU A 7 4.95 -0.74 -3.22
N ARG A 8 5.71 -1.49 -4.00
CA ARG A 8 6.28 -0.97 -5.24
C ARG A 8 5.19 -0.55 -6.23
N ILE A 9 4.13 -1.36 -6.33
CA ILE A 9 3.01 -1.04 -7.21
C ILE A 9 2.30 0.23 -6.74
N LEU A 10 2.09 0.37 -5.43
CA LEU A 10 1.48 1.56 -4.86
C LEU A 10 2.32 2.80 -5.14
N LYS A 11 3.63 2.71 -4.92
CA LYS A 11 4.53 3.83 -5.17
C LYS A 11 4.56 4.22 -6.65
N LYS A 12 4.50 3.24 -7.53
CA LYS A 12 4.47 3.48 -8.96
C LYS A 12 3.20 4.21 -9.38
N ASP A 13 2.10 3.98 -8.67
CA ASP A 13 0.83 4.67 -8.91
C ASP A 13 0.83 6.10 -8.36
N GLY A 14 1.79 6.45 -7.54
CA GLY A 14 1.93 7.79 -6.98
C GLY A 14 1.75 7.89 -5.49
N TRP A 15 1.49 6.77 -4.81
CA TRP A 15 1.38 6.75 -3.36
C TRP A 15 2.76 6.86 -2.72
N TYR A 16 2.85 7.61 -1.63
CA TYR A 16 4.13 7.76 -0.93
C TYR A 16 3.92 7.81 0.58
N ALA A 17 4.92 7.37 1.30
CA ALA A 17 4.86 7.29 2.75
C ALA A 17 5.15 8.66 3.37
N VAL A 18 4.27 9.07 4.29
CA VAL A 18 4.48 10.32 5.04
C VAL A 18 4.80 10.05 6.50
N SER A 19 4.55 8.85 6.98
CA SER A 19 4.91 8.46 8.34
C SER A 19 4.94 6.95 8.44
N GLN A 20 5.61 6.46 9.47
CA GLN A 20 5.68 5.03 9.74
C GLN A 20 5.71 4.83 11.25
N SER A 21 4.87 3.92 11.72
CA SER A 21 4.81 3.53 13.12
C SER A 21 4.97 2.02 13.18
N GLY A 22 6.13 1.54 13.62
CA GLY A 22 6.44 0.12 13.56
C GLY A 22 6.41 -0.38 12.12
N SER A 23 5.58 -1.40 11.86
CA SER A 23 5.43 -1.95 10.51
C SER A 23 4.32 -1.28 9.71
N HIS A 24 3.61 -0.30 10.27
CA HIS A 24 2.52 0.37 9.58
C HIS A 24 3.00 1.66 8.92
N MET A 25 2.86 1.74 7.61
CA MET A 25 3.21 2.92 6.83
C MET A 25 1.96 3.67 6.42
N LYS A 26 1.96 4.97 6.64
CA LYS A 26 0.87 5.82 6.19
C LYS A 26 1.22 6.38 4.82
N LEU A 27 0.40 6.05 3.83
CA LEU A 27 0.61 6.47 2.45
C LEU A 27 -0.45 7.46 2.04
N ILE A 28 -0.05 8.48 1.29
CA ILE A 28 -0.97 9.43 0.68
C ILE A 28 -0.64 9.58 -0.81
N HIS A 29 -1.54 10.23 -1.53
CA HIS A 29 -1.41 10.45 -2.97
C HIS A 29 -1.76 11.90 -3.28
N ASP A 30 -1.04 12.51 -4.23
CA ASP A 30 -1.24 13.91 -4.56
C ASP A 30 -2.62 14.21 -5.17
N THR A 31 -3.15 13.27 -5.95
CA THR A 31 -4.41 13.50 -6.68
C THR A 31 -5.55 12.59 -6.25
N LYS A 32 -5.25 11.51 -5.52
CA LYS A 32 -6.28 10.60 -5.02
C LYS A 32 -6.54 10.88 -3.56
N GLU A 33 -7.80 10.85 -3.17
CA GLU A 33 -8.17 11.09 -1.79
C GLU A 33 -7.94 9.86 -0.91
N GLY A 34 -7.87 10.11 0.39
CA GLY A 34 -7.77 9.06 1.38
C GLY A 34 -6.36 8.75 1.80
N VAL A 35 -6.27 7.85 2.75
CA VAL A 35 -5.02 7.43 3.35
C VAL A 35 -4.99 5.91 3.34
N ILE A 36 -3.84 5.34 3.01
CA ILE A 36 -3.65 3.89 3.07
C ILE A 36 -2.71 3.59 4.22
N ILE A 37 -3.14 2.71 5.11
CA ILE A 37 -2.26 2.17 6.15
C ILE A 37 -1.73 0.84 5.64
N PHE A 38 -0.48 0.83 5.26
CA PHE A 38 0.15 -0.33 4.63
C PHE A 38 0.99 -1.12 5.63
N PRO A 39 0.74 -2.43 5.78
CA PRO A 39 1.53 -3.27 6.67
C PRO A 39 2.84 -3.65 5.98
N ASN A 40 3.91 -2.94 6.33
CA ASN A 40 5.22 -3.17 5.70
C ASN A 40 5.98 -4.29 6.40
N HIS A 41 5.79 -5.50 5.94
CA HIS A 41 6.48 -6.68 6.47
C HIS A 41 7.56 -7.20 5.52
N GLY A 42 8.09 -6.35 4.67
CA GLY A 42 9.19 -6.70 3.78
C GLY A 42 8.81 -7.76 2.76
N SER A 43 9.51 -8.90 2.81
CA SER A 43 9.27 -9.98 1.84
C SER A 43 8.18 -10.95 2.26
N SER A 44 7.48 -10.67 3.35
CA SER A 44 6.37 -11.53 3.80
C SER A 44 5.21 -11.47 2.82
N GLU A 45 4.45 -12.55 2.78
CA GLU A 45 3.31 -12.64 1.88
C GLU A 45 2.15 -11.78 2.35
N LEU A 46 1.60 -11.00 1.43
CA LEU A 46 0.40 -10.21 1.69
C LEU A 46 -0.82 -11.08 1.38
N GLY A 47 -1.74 -11.21 2.35
CA GLY A 47 -2.93 -12.00 2.14
C GLY A 47 -3.80 -11.44 1.01
N ARG A 48 -4.48 -12.34 0.29
CA ARG A 48 -5.31 -11.94 -0.87
C ARG A 48 -6.40 -10.94 -0.51
N GLY A 49 -7.06 -11.15 0.61
CA GLY A 49 -8.13 -10.24 1.03
C GLY A 49 -7.60 -8.84 1.29
N LEU A 50 -6.48 -8.75 1.98
CA LEU A 50 -5.84 -7.47 2.28
C LEU A 50 -5.30 -6.83 1.01
N GLU A 51 -4.71 -7.62 0.13
CA GLU A 51 -4.22 -7.15 -1.16
C GLU A 51 -5.34 -6.48 -1.97
N LYS A 52 -6.47 -7.15 -2.09
CA LYS A 52 -7.62 -6.60 -2.80
C LYS A 52 -8.12 -5.31 -2.17
N LYS A 53 -8.20 -5.30 -0.83
CA LYS A 53 -8.66 -4.12 -0.10
C LYS A 53 -7.74 -2.93 -0.33
N LEU A 54 -6.42 -3.15 -0.25
CA LEU A 54 -5.45 -2.09 -0.44
C LEU A 54 -5.51 -1.51 -1.85
N PHE A 55 -5.55 -2.37 -2.86
CA PHE A 55 -5.61 -1.90 -4.24
C PHE A 55 -6.93 -1.21 -4.56
N LYS A 56 -8.02 -1.67 -3.95
CA LYS A 56 -9.30 -1.00 -4.10
C LYS A 56 -9.26 0.40 -3.50
N GLN A 57 -8.69 0.54 -2.30
CA GLN A 57 -8.51 1.84 -1.67
C GLN A 57 -7.61 2.76 -2.50
N ALA A 58 -6.60 2.19 -3.12
CA ALA A 58 -5.66 2.95 -3.93
C ALA A 58 -6.21 3.31 -5.31
N GLY A 59 -7.37 2.79 -5.68
CA GLY A 59 -7.93 3.02 -7.00
C GLY A 59 -7.16 2.32 -8.11
N ILE A 60 -6.47 1.23 -7.78
CA ILE A 60 -5.71 0.45 -8.74
C ILE A 60 -6.52 -0.79 -9.11
N LYS A 61 -6.71 -0.97 -10.40
CA LYS A 61 -7.37 -2.18 -10.91
C LYS A 61 -6.33 -3.25 -11.18
N LYS A 62 -6.66 -4.45 -10.75
CA LYS A 62 -5.81 -5.60 -11.00
C LYS A 62 -6.58 -6.71 -11.65
#